data_3f9f97a71e21ca6ff112dc3730877fd3
#
_entry.id   3f9f97a71e21ca6ff112dc3730877fd3
#
_cell.length_a   1.000
_cell.length_b   1.000
_cell.length_c   1.000
_cell.angle_alpha   90.00
_cell.angle_beta   90.00
_cell.angle_gamma   90.00
#
_symmetry.space_group_name_H-M   'P 1'
#
loop_
_entity.id
_entity.type
_entity.pdbx_description
1 polymer ?
#
loop_
_entity_poly.entity_id
_entity_poly.type
_entity_poly.pdbx_seq_one_letter_code
_entity_poly.pdbx_strand_id
1 'polypeptide(L)'
;VDPDLGSYEVVSPAERTVAFAGDPGTTDVTTEDLTTLVQQYCQVCHNDVMMTGNMSLTGFDVAAAPERAETAERMIRKLRAGMMPPKGMPRPGGDSLQVLVETLESILDEEARANPNPGSRPFQRLNQAEYTSAIRDLLGIGIDVSSFLPLDTKSANFDNIADVQMPSTTLMDGYLRAANQVSRIALGDPEA
;
A
#
# COMPACT_ATOMS: atom_id res chain seq x y z
N VAL A 1 34.84 -1.03 -7.86
CA VAL A 1 33.97 -0.15 -8.66
C VAL A 1 32.87 0.28 -7.73
N ASP A 2 32.97 1.51 -7.25
CA ASP A 2 32.08 2.14 -6.29
C ASP A 2 30.93 2.82 -7.08
N PRO A 3 29.68 2.42 -6.97
CA PRO A 3 28.60 3.21 -7.50
C PRO A 3 28.27 4.29 -6.48
N ASP A 4 28.61 5.51 -6.83
CA ASP A 4 28.19 6.75 -6.19
C ASP A 4 26.64 6.77 -6.06
N LEU A 5 26.16 6.32 -4.89
CA LEU A 5 24.77 6.50 -4.50
C LEU A 5 24.61 7.97 -4.14
N GLY A 6 24.23 8.78 -5.12
CA GLY A 6 23.92 10.18 -4.94
C GLY A 6 23.07 10.37 -3.69
N SER A 7 23.55 11.22 -2.79
CA SER A 7 22.83 11.62 -1.59
C SER A 7 21.48 12.21 -1.95
N TYR A 8 20.41 11.47 -1.66
CA TYR A 8 19.07 12.03 -1.72
C TYR A 8 18.92 13.00 -0.55
N GLU A 9 18.91 14.28 -0.88
CA GLU A 9 18.57 15.32 0.10
C GLU A 9 17.09 15.19 0.43
N VAL A 10 16.80 14.67 1.64
CA VAL A 10 15.44 14.62 2.18
C VAL A 10 15.06 16.05 2.51
N VAL A 11 14.34 16.70 1.61
CA VAL A 11 13.79 18.04 1.83
C VAL A 11 12.76 17.93 2.95
N SER A 12 13.05 18.56 4.09
CA SER A 12 12.16 18.60 5.24
C SER A 12 10.81 19.21 4.86
N PRO A 13 9.66 18.59 5.29
CA PRO A 13 8.32 19.09 4.97
C PRO A 13 8.01 20.48 5.51
N ALA A 14 8.81 20.99 6.44
CA ALA A 14 8.62 22.29 7.07
C ALA A 14 8.81 23.51 6.14
N GLU A 15 9.31 23.32 4.93
CA GLU A 15 9.54 24.40 3.96
C GLU A 15 8.59 24.40 2.76
N ARG A 16 7.60 23.53 2.73
CA ARG A 16 6.51 23.65 1.77
C ARG A 16 5.41 24.57 2.32
N THR A 17 5.73 25.82 2.45
CA THR A 17 4.69 26.85 2.43
C THR A 17 4.14 26.84 1.00
N VAL A 18 2.99 26.20 0.81
CA VAL A 18 2.27 26.30 -0.47
C VAL A 18 1.81 27.75 -0.57
N ALA A 19 2.62 28.57 -1.22
CA ALA A 19 2.23 29.92 -1.58
C ALA A 19 1.14 29.78 -2.65
N PHE A 20 -0.11 29.95 -2.25
CA PHE A 20 -1.21 30.10 -3.19
C PHE A 20 -0.97 31.42 -3.96
N ALA A 21 -0.59 31.32 -5.24
CA ALA A 21 -0.62 32.44 -6.17
C ALA A 21 -2.10 32.69 -6.52
N GLY A 22 -2.81 33.33 -5.65
CA GLY A 22 -4.19 33.75 -5.81
C GLY A 22 -4.37 35.09 -5.12
N ASP A 23 -5.12 35.96 -5.74
CA ASP A 23 -5.59 37.29 -5.41
C ASP A 23 -5.37 37.78 -3.96
N PRO A 24 -5.00 39.04 -3.72
CA PRO A 24 -4.77 39.59 -2.37
C PRO A 24 -6.07 39.76 -1.59
N GLY A 25 -6.71 38.63 -1.24
CA GLY A 25 -7.96 38.53 -0.52
C GLY A 25 -8.24 37.11 -0.02
N THR A 26 -7.27 36.20 -0.14
CA THR A 26 -7.46 34.79 0.22
C THR A 26 -7.50 34.66 1.74
N THR A 27 -8.70 34.51 2.29
CA THR A 27 -8.91 33.93 3.60
C THR A 27 -8.26 32.54 3.62
N ASP A 28 -7.37 32.27 4.60
CA ASP A 28 -6.83 30.94 4.85
C ASP A 28 -8.00 29.94 4.94
N VAL A 29 -8.07 28.97 4.03
CA VAL A 29 -9.09 27.94 4.05
C VAL A 29 -8.85 27.03 5.24
N THR A 30 -9.77 27.00 6.17
CA THR A 30 -9.66 26.21 7.39
C THR A 30 -10.15 24.76 7.20
N THR A 31 -9.76 23.86 8.11
CA THR A 31 -10.30 22.48 8.12
C THR A 31 -11.81 22.44 8.34
N GLU A 32 -12.37 23.45 9.00
CA GLU A 32 -13.82 23.61 9.21
C GLU A 32 -14.53 23.97 7.89
N ASP A 33 -13.96 24.88 7.10
CA ASP A 33 -14.46 25.20 5.75
C ASP A 33 -14.44 23.96 4.84
N LEU A 34 -13.39 23.16 4.90
CA LEU A 34 -13.26 21.92 4.15
C LEU A 34 -14.24 20.84 4.64
N THR A 35 -14.51 20.77 5.93
CA THR A 35 -15.54 19.90 6.50
C THR A 35 -16.92 20.30 5.98
N THR A 36 -17.22 21.59 5.96
CA THR A 36 -18.46 22.12 5.39
C THR A 36 -18.58 21.80 3.89
N LEU A 37 -17.48 21.90 3.15
CA LEU A 37 -17.43 21.50 1.74
C LEU A 37 -17.77 20.01 1.55
N VAL A 38 -17.21 19.14 2.37
CA VAL A 38 -17.51 17.68 2.35
C VAL A 38 -19.00 17.44 2.64
N GLN A 39 -19.56 18.12 3.62
CA GLN A 39 -20.99 18.01 3.93
C GLN A 39 -21.86 18.44 2.76
N GLN A 40 -21.52 19.56 2.13
CA GLN A 40 -22.33 20.14 1.07
C GLN A 40 -22.26 19.35 -0.26
N TYR A 41 -21.09 18.85 -0.66
CA TYR A 41 -20.87 18.26 -1.99
C TYR A 41 -20.74 16.74 -2.00
N CYS A 42 -20.35 16.14 -0.88
CA CYS A 42 -20.03 14.71 -0.83
C CYS A 42 -21.08 13.91 -0.02
N GLN A 43 -21.49 14.42 1.14
CA GLN A 43 -22.40 13.74 2.05
C GLN A 43 -23.80 13.55 1.45
N VAL A 44 -24.19 14.37 0.48
CA VAL A 44 -25.48 14.24 -0.24
C VAL A 44 -25.66 12.82 -0.80
N CYS A 45 -24.59 12.20 -1.30
CA CYS A 45 -24.60 10.83 -1.84
C CYS A 45 -23.92 9.82 -0.91
N HIS A 46 -22.92 10.26 -0.14
CA HIS A 46 -22.17 9.41 0.78
C HIS A 46 -22.64 9.61 2.22
N ASN A 47 -23.83 9.12 2.54
CA ASN A 47 -24.44 9.19 3.87
C ASN A 47 -24.91 7.79 4.31
N ASP A 48 -25.35 7.69 5.56
CA ASP A 48 -25.73 6.41 6.18
C ASP A 48 -26.94 5.74 5.51
N VAL A 49 -27.75 6.50 4.81
CA VAL A 49 -28.95 5.98 4.11
C VAL A 49 -28.57 5.45 2.72
N MET A 50 -27.85 6.25 1.94
CA MET A 50 -27.54 5.91 0.55
C MET A 50 -26.31 5.01 0.42
N MET A 51 -25.35 5.14 1.30
CA MET A 51 -24.09 4.34 1.32
C MET A 51 -23.45 4.22 -0.06
N THR A 52 -23.49 5.27 -0.88
CA THR A 52 -22.97 5.23 -2.25
C THR A 52 -21.50 4.84 -2.27
N GLY A 53 -21.15 3.84 -3.08
CA GLY A 53 -19.79 3.30 -3.11
C GLY A 53 -19.36 2.61 -1.81
N ASN A 54 -20.33 2.12 -1.03
CA ASN A 54 -20.08 1.51 0.30
C ASN A 54 -19.27 2.42 1.22
N MET A 55 -19.67 3.69 1.29
CA MET A 55 -19.00 4.72 2.09
C MET A 55 -19.99 5.73 2.63
N SER A 56 -19.93 6.03 3.93
CA SER A 56 -20.63 7.14 4.57
C SER A 56 -19.65 8.20 5.02
N LEU A 57 -20.00 9.45 4.76
CA LEU A 57 -19.29 10.64 5.25
C LEU A 57 -20.10 11.39 6.31
N THR A 58 -21.17 10.78 6.83
CA THR A 58 -21.92 11.36 7.94
C THR A 58 -21.00 11.59 9.12
N GLY A 59 -20.96 12.82 9.63
CA GLY A 59 -20.06 13.21 10.73
C GLY A 59 -18.56 13.16 10.39
N PHE A 60 -18.19 13.16 9.11
CA PHE A 60 -16.78 13.23 8.72
C PHE A 60 -16.27 14.64 9.00
N ASP A 61 -15.19 14.72 9.76
CA ASP A 61 -14.46 15.95 10.07
C ASP A 61 -13.06 15.87 9.47
N VAL A 62 -12.68 16.90 8.71
CA VAL A 62 -11.37 16.95 8.04
C VAL A 62 -10.23 17.02 9.07
N ALA A 63 -10.42 17.75 10.18
CA ALA A 63 -9.41 17.84 11.23
C ALA A 63 -9.20 16.50 11.95
N ALA A 64 -10.25 15.68 12.05
CA ALA A 64 -10.23 14.35 12.65
C ALA A 64 -10.08 13.22 11.62
N ALA A 65 -9.59 13.51 10.42
CA ALA A 65 -9.42 12.53 9.34
C ALA A 65 -8.62 11.28 9.76
N PRO A 66 -7.59 11.34 10.63
CA PRO A 66 -6.88 10.15 11.09
C PRO A 66 -7.74 9.11 11.79
N GLU A 67 -8.82 9.52 12.48
CA GLU A 67 -9.76 8.60 13.10
C GLU A 67 -10.51 7.73 12.08
N ARG A 68 -10.56 8.20 10.84
CA ARG A 68 -11.20 7.55 9.69
C ARG A 68 -10.27 7.48 8.48
N ALA A 69 -9.00 7.15 8.73
CA ALA A 69 -7.92 7.19 7.74
C ALA A 69 -8.24 6.43 6.44
N GLU A 70 -8.83 5.23 6.52
CA GLU A 70 -9.22 4.46 5.33
C GLU A 70 -10.25 5.21 4.47
N THR A 71 -11.20 5.90 5.11
CA THR A 71 -12.20 6.71 4.40
C THR A 71 -11.54 7.90 3.72
N ALA A 72 -10.67 8.62 4.43
CA ALA A 72 -9.92 9.76 3.90
C ALA A 72 -9.03 9.35 2.73
N GLU A 73 -8.32 8.24 2.82
CA GLU A 73 -7.51 7.66 1.74
C GLU A 73 -8.35 7.32 0.48
N ARG A 74 -9.55 6.78 0.67
CA ARG A 74 -10.48 6.51 -0.44
C ARG A 74 -10.94 7.81 -1.10
N MET A 75 -11.18 8.86 -0.31
CA MET A 75 -11.52 10.19 -0.83
C MET A 75 -10.37 10.76 -1.66
N ILE A 76 -9.16 10.81 -1.10
CA ILE A 76 -7.95 11.30 -1.77
C ILE A 76 -7.77 10.64 -3.13
N ARG A 77 -7.79 9.32 -3.20
CA ARG A 77 -7.61 8.59 -4.46
C ARG A 77 -8.66 8.94 -5.51
N LYS A 78 -9.91 9.09 -5.12
CA LYS A 78 -10.99 9.42 -6.07
C LYS A 78 -10.99 10.88 -6.50
N LEU A 79 -10.62 11.79 -5.60
CA LEU A 79 -10.49 13.22 -5.90
C LEU A 79 -9.26 13.48 -6.78
N ARG A 80 -8.10 12.90 -6.49
CA ARG A 80 -6.89 12.97 -7.34
C ARG A 80 -7.13 12.45 -8.75
N ALA A 81 -7.92 11.39 -8.90
CA ALA A 81 -8.29 10.84 -10.19
C ALA A 81 -9.38 11.67 -10.92
N GLY A 82 -9.88 12.77 -10.34
CA GLY A 82 -10.95 13.59 -10.91
C GLY A 82 -12.30 12.87 -11.03
N MET A 83 -12.45 11.71 -10.36
CA MET A 83 -13.65 10.88 -10.44
C MET A 83 -14.80 11.37 -9.57
N MET A 84 -14.52 12.23 -8.59
CA MET A 84 -15.50 12.78 -7.65
C MET A 84 -15.42 14.31 -7.61
N PRO A 85 -16.53 15.01 -7.47
CA PRO A 85 -17.91 14.54 -7.72
C PRO A 85 -18.09 13.99 -9.15
N PRO A 86 -19.04 13.05 -9.40
CA PRO A 86 -19.25 12.49 -10.73
C PRO A 86 -19.61 13.55 -11.77
N LYS A 87 -19.37 13.26 -13.04
CA LYS A 87 -19.73 14.16 -14.12
C LYS A 87 -21.23 14.48 -14.10
N GLY A 88 -21.57 15.78 -14.17
CA GLY A 88 -22.95 16.26 -14.12
C GLY A 88 -23.46 16.58 -12.72
N MET A 89 -22.72 16.30 -11.68
CA MET A 89 -23.04 16.73 -10.32
C MET A 89 -22.40 18.09 -10.01
N PRO A 90 -23.00 18.90 -9.10
CA PRO A 90 -22.41 20.16 -8.64
C PRO A 90 -21.00 19.94 -8.11
N ARG A 91 -20.11 20.86 -8.47
CA ARG A 91 -18.72 20.87 -7.99
C ARG A 91 -18.42 22.18 -7.28
N PRO A 92 -17.63 22.17 -6.20
CA PRO A 92 -17.15 23.42 -5.62
C PRO A 92 -16.29 24.17 -6.62
N GLY A 93 -16.27 25.50 -6.51
CA GLY A 93 -15.49 26.36 -7.38
C GLY A 93 -13.99 26.39 -7.07
N GLY A 94 -13.22 26.94 -8.01
CA GLY A 94 -11.78 27.10 -7.82
C GLY A 94 -11.02 25.81 -7.52
N ASP A 95 -9.99 25.93 -6.69
CA ASP A 95 -9.10 24.82 -6.31
C ASP A 95 -9.54 24.08 -5.06
N SER A 96 -10.80 24.29 -4.60
CA SER A 96 -11.29 23.79 -3.32
C SER A 96 -11.13 22.25 -3.15
N LEU A 97 -11.30 21.46 -4.23
CA LEU A 97 -11.09 20.01 -4.18
C LEU A 97 -9.61 19.65 -4.06
N GLN A 98 -8.73 20.42 -4.67
CA GLN A 98 -7.29 20.22 -4.55
C GLN A 98 -6.82 20.56 -3.14
N VAL A 99 -7.28 21.69 -2.59
CA VAL A 99 -6.99 22.09 -1.20
C VAL A 99 -7.47 21.03 -0.22
N LEU A 100 -8.68 20.50 -0.41
CA LEU A 100 -9.19 19.41 0.43
C LEU A 100 -8.26 18.17 0.39
N VAL A 101 -7.82 17.77 -0.79
CA VAL A 101 -6.94 16.61 -0.95
C VAL A 101 -5.58 16.86 -0.28
N GLU A 102 -4.95 17.99 -0.55
CA GLU A 102 -3.64 18.34 0.02
C GLU A 102 -3.69 18.45 1.54
N THR A 103 -4.78 18.98 2.09
CA THR A 103 -5.00 19.04 3.53
C THR A 103 -5.17 17.65 4.14
N LEU A 104 -5.99 16.78 3.53
CA LEU A 104 -6.17 15.41 4.01
C LEU A 104 -4.86 14.61 3.95
N GLU A 105 -4.10 14.73 2.85
CA GLU A 105 -2.77 14.10 2.72
C GLU A 105 -1.82 14.58 3.82
N SER A 106 -1.74 15.89 4.04
CA SER A 106 -0.86 16.47 5.07
C SER A 106 -1.20 15.96 6.47
N ILE A 107 -2.48 15.93 6.83
CA ILE A 107 -2.94 15.46 8.16
C ILE A 107 -2.64 13.97 8.34
N LEU A 108 -2.94 13.13 7.34
CA LEU A 108 -2.67 11.68 7.42
C LEU A 108 -1.17 11.38 7.46
N ASP A 109 -0.36 12.09 6.69
CA ASP A 109 1.08 11.94 6.66
C ASP A 109 1.73 12.36 7.98
N GLU A 110 1.22 13.41 8.62
CA GLU A 110 1.69 13.86 9.93
C GLU A 110 1.38 12.81 11.01
N GLU A 111 0.16 12.29 11.02
CA GLU A 111 -0.23 11.20 11.92
C GLU A 111 0.63 9.94 11.69
N ALA A 112 0.86 9.56 10.43
CA ALA A 112 1.69 8.40 10.11
C ALA A 112 3.17 8.59 10.52
N ARG A 113 3.68 9.82 10.52
CA ARG A 113 5.02 10.12 11.03
C ARG A 113 5.09 10.06 12.56
N ALA A 114 4.03 10.55 13.22
CA ALA A 114 3.94 10.55 14.70
C ALA A 114 3.74 9.11 15.23
N ASN A 115 2.92 8.33 14.54
CA ASN A 115 2.53 6.97 14.89
C ASN A 115 2.80 5.98 13.75
N PRO A 116 4.07 5.69 13.43
CA PRO A 116 4.41 4.84 12.29
C PRO A 116 3.92 3.42 12.48
N ASN A 117 3.17 2.92 11.49
CA ASN A 117 2.72 1.55 11.43
C ASN A 117 3.24 0.86 10.17
N PRO A 118 4.45 0.29 10.20
CA PRO A 118 5.02 -0.42 9.05
C PRO A 118 4.27 -1.72 8.72
N GLY A 119 3.22 -2.04 9.47
CA GLY A 119 2.53 -3.31 9.38
C GLY A 119 3.32 -4.47 10.00
N SER A 120 2.74 -5.65 9.95
CA SER A 120 3.40 -6.89 10.33
C SER A 120 3.69 -7.71 9.07
N ARG A 121 4.91 -8.26 8.97
CA ARG A 121 5.24 -9.20 7.92
C ARG A 121 5.11 -10.61 8.48
N PRO A 122 4.11 -11.41 8.07
CA PRO A 122 4.02 -12.79 8.49
C PRO A 122 5.23 -13.58 7.99
N PHE A 123 5.52 -14.70 8.65
CA PHE A 123 6.54 -15.61 8.19
C PHE A 123 6.21 -16.09 6.77
N GLN A 124 7.15 -15.95 5.86
CA GLN A 124 7.02 -16.36 4.48
C GLN A 124 8.04 -17.46 4.17
N ARG A 125 7.59 -18.58 3.62
CA ARG A 125 8.44 -19.60 3.05
C ARG A 125 8.81 -19.27 1.61
N LEU A 126 9.83 -19.90 1.07
CA LEU A 126 10.10 -19.85 -0.37
C LEU A 126 9.07 -20.68 -1.13
N ASN A 127 8.58 -20.18 -2.26
CA ASN A 127 7.82 -20.99 -3.21
C ASN A 127 8.77 -21.88 -4.06
N GLN A 128 8.23 -22.74 -4.92
CA GLN A 128 9.05 -23.63 -5.75
C GLN A 128 10.09 -22.88 -6.61
N ALA A 129 9.68 -21.79 -7.24
CA ALA A 129 10.55 -20.99 -8.12
C ALA A 129 11.64 -20.28 -7.33
N GLU A 130 11.28 -19.71 -6.18
CA GLU A 130 12.23 -19.04 -5.28
C GLU A 130 13.25 -20.04 -4.69
N TYR A 131 12.79 -21.22 -4.27
CA TYR A 131 13.69 -22.27 -3.76
C TYR A 131 14.65 -22.74 -4.85
N THR A 132 14.16 -23.02 -6.05
CA THR A 132 15.00 -23.41 -7.21
C THR A 132 16.07 -22.35 -7.51
N SER A 133 15.66 -21.07 -7.52
CA SER A 133 16.58 -19.96 -7.76
C SER A 133 17.61 -19.83 -6.66
N ALA A 134 17.20 -19.94 -5.40
CA ALA A 134 18.11 -19.88 -4.26
C ALA A 134 19.19 -20.98 -4.31
N ILE A 135 18.82 -22.22 -4.63
CA ILE A 135 19.77 -23.32 -4.76
C ILE A 135 20.74 -23.08 -5.91
N ARG A 136 20.24 -22.63 -7.07
CA ARG A 136 21.09 -22.30 -8.20
C ARG A 136 22.07 -21.16 -7.89
N ASP A 137 21.59 -20.12 -7.24
CA ASP A 137 22.39 -18.92 -6.96
C ASP A 137 23.46 -19.17 -5.87
N LEU A 138 23.16 -20.04 -4.89
CA LEU A 138 24.08 -20.37 -3.80
C LEU A 138 25.10 -21.46 -4.18
N LEU A 139 24.68 -22.49 -4.92
CA LEU A 139 25.45 -23.69 -5.14
C LEU A 139 25.82 -23.95 -6.60
N GLY A 140 25.22 -23.19 -7.55
CA GLY A 140 25.37 -23.44 -8.98
C GLY A 140 24.67 -24.71 -9.48
N ILE A 141 23.74 -25.26 -8.67
CA ILE A 141 23.07 -26.54 -8.94
C ILE A 141 21.68 -26.28 -9.51
N GLY A 142 21.36 -26.93 -10.64
CA GLY A 142 20.02 -27.02 -11.18
C GLY A 142 19.26 -28.19 -10.57
N ILE A 143 18.10 -27.94 -9.97
CA ILE A 143 17.24 -28.97 -9.38
C ILE A 143 15.79 -28.74 -9.81
N ASP A 144 15.08 -29.84 -10.14
CA ASP A 144 13.63 -29.83 -10.27
C ASP A 144 12.98 -30.10 -8.91
N VAL A 145 12.47 -29.06 -8.28
CA VAL A 145 11.86 -29.16 -6.96
C VAL A 145 10.41 -29.66 -6.99
N SER A 146 9.79 -29.77 -8.16
CA SER A 146 8.39 -30.22 -8.30
C SER A 146 8.16 -31.64 -7.81
N SER A 147 9.24 -32.47 -7.81
CA SER A 147 9.20 -33.83 -7.26
C SER A 147 9.19 -33.89 -5.71
N PHE A 148 9.55 -32.79 -5.05
CA PHE A 148 9.66 -32.71 -3.59
C PHE A 148 8.61 -31.80 -2.97
N LEU A 149 8.37 -30.65 -3.58
CA LEU A 149 7.50 -29.63 -3.05
C LEU A 149 6.11 -29.68 -3.75
N PRO A 150 5.03 -29.59 -2.99
CA PRO A 150 3.70 -29.46 -3.59
C PRO A 150 3.56 -28.13 -4.36
N LEU A 151 2.55 -28.06 -5.21
CA LEU A 151 2.22 -26.81 -5.90
C LEU A 151 1.90 -25.70 -4.90
N ASP A 152 2.39 -24.51 -5.21
CA ASP A 152 2.18 -23.36 -4.36
C ASP A 152 0.73 -22.85 -4.44
N THR A 153 0.17 -22.53 -3.28
CA THR A 153 -1.14 -21.88 -3.18
C THR A 153 -1.05 -20.46 -3.72
N LYS A 154 -2.03 -20.08 -4.53
CA LYS A 154 -2.10 -18.74 -5.11
C LYS A 154 -3.15 -17.88 -4.43
N SER A 155 -2.84 -16.60 -4.25
CA SER A 155 -3.79 -15.56 -3.88
C SER A 155 -3.78 -14.49 -4.97
N ALA A 156 -4.95 -14.12 -5.51
CA ALA A 156 -5.09 -13.19 -6.61
C ALA A 156 -4.16 -13.50 -7.82
N ASN A 157 -3.96 -14.79 -8.13
CA ASN A 157 -3.03 -15.31 -9.15
C ASN A 157 -1.52 -15.16 -8.84
N PHE A 158 -1.15 -14.72 -7.64
CA PHE A 158 0.23 -14.66 -7.18
C PHE A 158 0.53 -15.81 -6.22
N ASP A 159 1.69 -16.43 -6.37
CA ASP A 159 2.17 -17.55 -5.55
C ASP A 159 3.25 -17.15 -4.53
N ASN A 160 3.51 -15.85 -4.40
CA ASN A 160 4.46 -15.26 -3.47
C ASN A 160 3.81 -14.39 -2.39
N ILE A 161 2.50 -14.51 -2.18
CA ILE A 161 1.79 -13.78 -1.13
C ILE A 161 1.97 -14.51 0.21
N ALA A 162 2.56 -13.83 1.18
CA ALA A 162 2.88 -14.39 2.49
C ALA A 162 1.68 -15.02 3.22
N ASP A 163 0.49 -14.43 3.09
CA ASP A 163 -0.74 -14.88 3.75
C ASP A 163 -1.15 -16.32 3.39
N VAL A 164 -0.79 -16.78 2.19
CA VAL A 164 -1.11 -18.12 1.69
C VAL A 164 0.09 -19.06 1.69
N GLN A 165 1.28 -18.54 1.97
CA GLN A 165 2.54 -19.28 2.01
C GLN A 165 2.83 -19.87 3.41
N MET A 166 1.80 -20.46 4.04
CA MET A 166 1.92 -21.02 5.39
C MET A 166 2.72 -22.33 5.36
N PRO A 167 3.60 -22.55 6.34
CA PRO A 167 4.28 -23.84 6.52
C PRO A 167 3.28 -24.93 6.93
N SER A 168 3.49 -26.13 6.42
CA SER A 168 2.76 -27.35 6.84
C SER A 168 3.75 -28.48 7.07
N THR A 169 3.34 -29.51 7.79
CA THR A 169 4.19 -30.71 8.03
C THR A 169 4.60 -31.39 6.73
N THR A 170 3.68 -31.54 5.77
CA THR A 170 3.96 -32.11 4.45
C THR A 170 4.98 -31.29 3.69
N LEU A 171 4.88 -29.97 3.77
CA LEU A 171 5.82 -29.07 3.10
C LEU A 171 7.19 -29.12 3.75
N MET A 172 7.27 -29.16 5.07
CA MET A 172 8.54 -29.29 5.78
C MET A 172 9.26 -30.61 5.44
N ASP A 173 8.52 -31.72 5.35
CA ASP A 173 9.05 -33.00 4.88
C ASP A 173 9.57 -32.90 3.42
N GLY A 174 8.85 -32.19 2.57
CA GLY A 174 9.28 -31.88 1.20
C GLY A 174 10.59 -31.11 1.15
N TYR A 175 10.75 -30.07 1.95
CA TYR A 175 12.01 -29.32 2.06
C TYR A 175 13.17 -30.18 2.55
N LEU A 176 12.93 -31.04 3.55
CA LEU A 176 13.99 -31.94 4.06
C LEU A 176 14.44 -32.95 2.99
N ARG A 177 13.51 -33.50 2.21
CA ARG A 177 13.85 -34.39 1.09
C ARG A 177 14.60 -33.64 -0.02
N ALA A 178 14.15 -32.44 -0.38
CA ALA A 178 14.85 -31.60 -1.35
C ALA A 178 16.28 -31.23 -0.87
N ALA A 179 16.43 -30.86 0.39
CA ALA A 179 17.73 -30.54 0.98
C ALA A 179 18.67 -31.77 0.98
N ASN A 180 18.16 -32.96 1.27
CA ASN A 180 18.93 -34.19 1.17
C ASN A 180 19.44 -34.41 -0.25
N GLN A 181 18.59 -34.28 -1.26
CA GLN A 181 18.97 -34.44 -2.68
C GLN A 181 20.00 -33.39 -3.09
N VAL A 182 19.78 -32.14 -2.77
CA VAL A 182 20.69 -31.03 -3.06
C VAL A 182 22.07 -31.28 -2.44
N SER A 183 22.12 -31.72 -1.17
CA SER A 183 23.41 -31.99 -0.48
C SER A 183 24.17 -33.13 -1.13
N ARG A 184 23.50 -34.20 -1.56
CA ARG A 184 24.15 -35.32 -2.29
C ARG A 184 24.75 -34.87 -3.63
N ILE A 185 23.97 -34.12 -4.43
CA ILE A 185 24.44 -33.56 -5.69
C ILE A 185 25.62 -32.62 -5.46
N ALA A 186 25.54 -31.74 -4.48
CA ALA A 186 26.62 -30.79 -4.15
C ALA A 186 27.93 -31.47 -3.75
N LEU A 187 27.84 -32.63 -3.13
CA LEU A 187 29.01 -33.44 -2.73
C LEU A 187 29.52 -34.40 -3.84
N GLY A 188 28.84 -34.40 -5.01
CA GLY A 188 29.23 -35.23 -6.14
C GLY A 188 28.88 -36.72 -5.98
N ASP A 189 27.79 -37.01 -5.25
CA ASP A 189 27.31 -38.39 -5.12
C ASP A 189 26.81 -38.90 -6.48
N PRO A 190 27.39 -39.96 -7.05
CA PRO A 190 27.02 -40.46 -8.37
C PRO A 190 25.61 -41.10 -8.43
N GLU A 191 25.03 -41.37 -7.27
CA GLU A 191 23.67 -41.96 -7.14
C GLU A 191 22.61 -40.90 -6.76
N ALA A 192 22.97 -39.62 -6.80
CA ALA A 192 22.06 -38.52 -6.44
C ALA A 192 21.07 -38.18 -7.54
#